data_7c01bd98298e3a346c7c0b637a06a743
#
_entry.id   7c01bd98298e3a346c7c0b637a06a743
#
_cell.length_a   1.000
_cell.length_b   1.000
_cell.length_c   1.000
_cell.angle_alpha   90.00
_cell.angle_beta   90.00
_cell.angle_gamma   90.00
#
_symmetry.space_group_name_H-M   'P 1'
#
loop_
_entity.id
_entity.type
_entity.pdbx_description
1 polymer ?
#
loop_
_entity_poly.entity_id
_entity_poly.type
_entity_poly.pdbx_seq_one_letter_code
_entity_poly.pdbx_strand_id
1 'polypeptide(L)'
;VVGSAGNGKISAAARADYAAAAAAVLTSAANQAGKVYELAGDEAFTMAEFAAEIAKQTGKAIAYNDLPEATYAGILVGAGLPEGFAKVLAQSSIVTKDGALFDDSHAMSKLIGRKTTPMKDVVAAALKG
;
A
#
# COMPACT_ATOMS: atom_id res chain seq x y z
N VAL A 1 -8.68 -12.36 -0.85
CA VAL A 1 -7.65 -11.62 -0.09
C VAL A 1 -8.00 -11.70 1.39
N VAL A 2 -7.02 -11.94 2.26
CA VAL A 2 -7.23 -12.00 3.73
C VAL A 2 -6.31 -11.01 4.43
N GLY A 3 -6.71 -10.49 5.58
CA GLY A 3 -5.94 -9.56 6.40
C GLY A 3 -6.68 -9.17 7.66
N SER A 4 -6.16 -8.19 8.39
CA SER A 4 -6.73 -7.65 9.64
C SER A 4 -6.77 -6.12 9.63
N ALA A 5 -6.82 -5.52 8.43
CA ALA A 5 -6.76 -4.06 8.28
C ALA A 5 -8.12 -3.37 8.36
N GLY A 6 -9.21 -4.13 8.50
CA GLY A 6 -10.56 -3.57 8.56
C GLY A 6 -10.84 -2.63 7.39
N ASN A 7 -11.32 -1.43 7.73
CA ASN A 7 -11.57 -0.34 6.79
C ASN A 7 -10.41 0.70 6.78
N GLY A 8 -9.24 0.34 7.30
CA GLY A 8 -8.08 1.23 7.30
C GLY A 8 -7.69 1.64 5.88
N LYS A 9 -7.40 2.93 5.72
CA LYS A 9 -7.00 3.49 4.44
C LYS A 9 -5.50 3.39 4.24
N ILE A 10 -5.10 3.02 3.04
CA ILE A 10 -3.70 2.84 2.64
C ILE A 10 -3.43 3.80 1.48
N SER A 11 -2.52 4.74 1.68
CA SER A 11 -2.04 5.66 0.64
C SER A 11 -0.82 5.06 -0.08
N ALA A 12 -0.97 3.85 -0.61
CA ALA A 12 0.12 3.17 -1.32
C ALA A 12 0.37 3.78 -2.69
N ALA A 13 1.62 3.73 -3.14
CA ALA A 13 2.02 4.19 -4.46
C ALA A 13 2.79 3.11 -5.23
N ALA A 14 2.88 3.26 -6.53
CA ALA A 14 3.69 2.40 -7.38
C ALA A 14 5.19 2.54 -7.05
N ARG A 15 5.95 1.44 -7.12
CA ARG A 15 7.40 1.47 -6.90
C ARG A 15 8.11 2.48 -7.83
N ALA A 16 7.62 2.64 -9.06
CA ALA A 16 8.15 3.61 -10.01
C ALA A 16 7.97 5.06 -9.54
N ASP A 17 6.87 5.37 -8.84
CA ASP A 17 6.63 6.70 -8.28
C ASP A 17 7.59 7.01 -7.11
N TYR A 18 7.88 6.03 -6.25
CA TYR A 18 8.92 6.16 -5.23
C TYR A 18 10.30 6.40 -5.85
N ALA A 19 10.64 5.66 -6.92
CA ALA A 19 11.90 5.87 -7.64
C ALA A 19 11.97 7.26 -8.28
N ALA A 20 10.88 7.75 -8.85
CA ALA A 20 10.80 9.10 -9.41
C ALA A 20 10.96 10.18 -8.33
N ALA A 21 10.35 9.99 -7.15
CA ALA A 21 10.51 10.91 -6.01
C ALA A 21 11.97 10.93 -5.51
N ALA A 22 12.60 9.77 -5.38
CA ALA A 22 14.01 9.68 -5.01
C ALA A 22 14.91 10.40 -6.03
N ALA A 23 14.69 10.19 -7.33
CA ALA A 23 15.42 10.89 -8.39
C ALA A 23 15.23 12.40 -8.30
N ALA A 24 13.99 12.87 -8.09
CA ALA A 24 13.70 14.31 -7.96
C ALA A 24 14.45 14.95 -6.78
N VAL A 25 14.53 14.26 -5.64
CA VAL A 25 15.31 14.76 -4.49
C VAL A 25 16.80 14.76 -4.76
N LEU A 26 17.35 13.67 -5.32
CA LEU A 26 18.78 13.53 -5.57
C LEU A 26 19.31 14.50 -6.66
N THR A 27 18.47 14.88 -7.61
CA THR A 27 18.83 15.81 -8.68
C THR A 27 18.41 17.27 -8.41
N SER A 28 17.81 17.53 -7.26
CA SER A 28 17.36 18.89 -6.88
C SER A 28 18.56 19.82 -6.67
N ALA A 29 18.48 21.03 -7.24
CA ALA A 29 19.43 22.10 -6.96
C ALA A 29 19.24 22.71 -5.56
N ALA A 30 18.07 22.49 -4.92
CA ALA A 30 17.79 22.98 -3.58
C ALA A 30 18.47 22.10 -2.52
N ASN A 31 18.92 22.74 -1.43
CA ASN A 31 19.46 22.00 -0.29
C ASN A 31 18.39 21.08 0.31
N GLN A 32 18.68 19.79 0.37
CA GLN A 32 17.81 18.75 0.90
C GLN A 32 18.16 18.31 2.33
N ALA A 33 19.25 18.85 2.91
CA ALA A 33 19.73 18.46 4.23
C ALA A 33 18.64 18.69 5.30
N GLY A 34 18.39 17.68 6.10
CA GLY A 34 17.41 17.71 7.19
C GLY A 34 15.93 17.66 6.76
N LYS A 35 15.63 17.59 5.46
CA LYS A 35 14.24 17.44 4.98
C LYS A 35 13.78 15.99 5.12
N VAL A 36 12.56 15.83 5.58
CA VAL A 36 11.85 14.54 5.65
C VAL A 36 10.62 14.63 4.76
N TYR A 37 10.38 13.59 3.98
CA TYR A 37 9.23 13.50 3.09
C TYR A 37 8.44 12.24 3.42
N GLU A 38 7.17 12.42 3.79
CA GLU A 38 6.21 11.32 3.82
C GLU A 38 5.76 11.06 2.38
N LEU A 39 6.20 9.92 1.84
CA LEU A 39 5.94 9.56 0.45
C LEU A 39 4.77 8.58 0.37
N ALA A 40 3.66 9.05 -0.17
CA ALA A 40 2.42 8.30 -0.29
C ALA A 40 1.74 8.54 -1.63
N GLY A 41 0.85 7.63 -2.03
CA GLY A 41 0.00 7.80 -3.20
C GLY A 41 -1.08 8.87 -2.98
N ASP A 42 -1.50 9.53 -4.05
CA ASP A 42 -2.56 10.54 -4.00
C ASP A 42 -3.94 9.93 -3.68
N GLU A 43 -4.13 8.65 -3.97
CA GLU A 43 -5.35 7.90 -3.68
C GLU A 43 -5.13 7.03 -2.44
N ALA A 44 -6.03 7.15 -1.47
CA ALA A 44 -6.10 6.21 -0.35
C ALA A 44 -7.24 5.21 -0.59
N PHE A 45 -6.95 3.94 -0.41
CA PHE A 45 -7.92 2.85 -0.60
C PHE A 45 -7.88 1.86 0.55
N THR A 46 -8.97 1.13 0.74
CA THR A 46 -9.08 0.02 1.68
C THR A 46 -8.68 -1.29 1.01
N MET A 47 -8.38 -2.32 1.79
CA MET A 47 -8.15 -3.66 1.25
C MET A 47 -9.38 -4.26 0.55
N ALA A 48 -10.58 -3.84 0.94
CA ALA A 48 -11.82 -4.23 0.26
C ALA A 48 -11.92 -3.59 -1.13
N GLU A 49 -11.59 -2.30 -1.26
CA GLU A 49 -11.56 -1.59 -2.55
C GLU A 49 -10.48 -2.18 -3.48
N PHE A 50 -9.32 -2.53 -2.93
CA PHE A 50 -8.26 -3.21 -3.67
C PHE A 50 -8.71 -4.58 -4.20
N ALA A 51 -9.32 -5.41 -3.36
CA ALA A 51 -9.86 -6.70 -3.76
C ALA A 51 -10.97 -6.57 -4.83
N ALA A 52 -11.84 -5.57 -4.69
CA ALA A 52 -12.89 -5.28 -5.64
C ALA A 52 -12.34 -4.87 -7.02
N GLU A 53 -11.26 -4.07 -7.05
CA GLU A 53 -10.63 -3.68 -8.31
C GLU A 53 -9.98 -4.90 -9.02
N ILE A 54 -9.34 -5.80 -8.28
CA ILE A 54 -8.82 -7.05 -8.85
C ILE A 54 -9.96 -7.92 -9.38
N ALA A 55 -11.05 -8.05 -8.63
CA ALA A 55 -12.24 -8.80 -9.05
C ALA A 55 -12.80 -8.25 -10.37
N LYS A 56 -12.95 -6.93 -10.45
CA LYS A 56 -13.44 -6.22 -11.64
C LYS A 56 -12.57 -6.48 -12.87
N GLN A 57 -11.25 -6.39 -12.73
CA GLN A 57 -10.33 -6.54 -13.86
C GLN A 57 -10.13 -7.99 -14.29
N THR A 58 -10.28 -8.95 -13.37
CA THR A 58 -10.10 -10.39 -13.66
C THR A 58 -11.40 -11.09 -14.03
N GLY A 59 -12.56 -10.49 -13.75
CA GLY A 59 -13.87 -11.15 -13.86
C GLY A 59 -14.08 -12.28 -12.83
N LYS A 60 -13.23 -12.38 -11.80
CA LYS A 60 -13.31 -13.42 -10.77
C LYS A 60 -13.98 -12.86 -9.51
N ALA A 61 -14.70 -13.73 -8.78
CA ALA A 61 -15.24 -13.38 -7.48
C ALA A 61 -14.11 -13.34 -6.43
N ILE A 62 -13.61 -12.13 -6.14
CA ILE A 62 -12.55 -11.88 -5.17
C ILE A 62 -13.07 -10.89 -4.13
N ALA A 63 -13.02 -11.28 -2.87
CA ALA A 63 -13.40 -10.43 -1.74
C ALA A 63 -12.24 -10.31 -0.75
N TYR A 64 -12.27 -9.25 0.04
CA TYR A 64 -11.42 -9.11 1.22
C TYR A 64 -12.13 -9.68 2.43
N ASN A 65 -11.47 -10.58 3.15
CA ASN A 65 -11.93 -11.15 4.40
C ASN A 65 -11.10 -10.53 5.53
N ASP A 66 -11.74 -9.67 6.31
CA ASP A 66 -11.15 -9.10 7.51
C ASP A 66 -11.22 -10.11 8.64
N LEU A 67 -10.10 -10.44 9.25
CA LEU A 67 -9.95 -11.49 10.24
C LEU A 67 -9.36 -10.92 11.54
N PRO A 68 -9.63 -11.56 12.69
CA PRO A 68 -8.89 -11.27 13.91
C PRO A 68 -7.37 -11.46 13.70
N GLU A 69 -6.55 -10.63 14.35
CA GLU A 69 -5.09 -10.64 14.23
C GLU A 69 -4.48 -12.04 14.39
N ALA A 70 -4.86 -12.76 15.46
CA ALA A 70 -4.35 -14.10 15.73
C ALA A 70 -4.71 -15.11 14.63
N THR A 71 -5.91 -15.01 14.07
CA THR A 71 -6.36 -15.86 12.95
C THR A 71 -5.54 -15.58 11.70
N TYR A 72 -5.32 -14.30 11.38
CA TYR A 72 -4.50 -13.93 10.24
C TYR A 72 -3.04 -14.37 10.40
N ALA A 73 -2.45 -14.18 11.59
CA ALA A 73 -1.11 -14.69 11.90
C ALA A 73 -1.01 -16.21 11.69
N GLY A 74 -2.02 -16.98 12.15
CA GLY A 74 -2.08 -18.43 11.92
C GLY A 74 -2.13 -18.82 10.45
N ILE A 75 -2.87 -18.08 9.62
CA ILE A 75 -2.89 -18.30 8.15
C ILE A 75 -1.52 -18.04 7.53
N LEU A 76 -0.83 -17.00 7.95
CA LEU A 76 0.51 -16.67 7.46
C LEU A 76 1.53 -17.77 7.81
N VAL A 77 1.47 -18.31 9.03
CA VAL A 77 2.29 -19.45 9.44
C VAL A 77 1.96 -20.68 8.59
N GLY A 78 0.68 -20.96 8.37
CA GLY A 78 0.23 -22.06 7.50
C GLY A 78 0.69 -21.91 6.04
N ALA A 79 0.92 -20.68 5.59
CA ALA A 79 1.49 -20.37 4.28
C ALA A 79 3.04 -20.45 4.24
N GLY A 80 3.67 -20.87 5.34
CA GLY A 80 5.11 -21.09 5.42
C GLY A 80 5.95 -19.94 5.96
N LEU A 81 5.33 -18.89 6.50
CA LEU A 81 6.08 -17.79 7.13
C LEU A 81 6.55 -18.18 8.53
N PRO A 82 7.78 -17.80 8.94
CA PRO A 82 8.22 -17.93 10.32
C PRO A 82 7.25 -17.25 11.29
N GLU A 83 6.95 -17.87 12.43
CA GLU A 83 5.95 -17.40 13.38
C GLU A 83 6.16 -15.95 13.83
N GLY A 84 7.41 -15.58 14.15
CA GLY A 84 7.75 -14.22 14.55
C GLY A 84 7.42 -13.19 13.45
N PHE A 85 7.73 -13.51 12.20
CA PHE A 85 7.44 -12.63 11.07
C PHE A 85 5.94 -12.56 10.77
N ALA A 86 5.22 -13.68 10.86
CA ALA A 86 3.77 -13.73 10.70
C ALA A 86 3.05 -12.84 11.73
N LYS A 87 3.51 -12.84 13.00
CA LYS A 87 2.98 -11.95 14.04
C LYS A 87 3.24 -10.47 13.73
N VAL A 88 4.43 -10.11 13.27
CA VAL A 88 4.74 -8.71 12.88
C VAL A 88 3.85 -8.26 11.72
N LEU A 89 3.64 -9.09 10.71
CA LEU A 89 2.75 -8.76 9.58
C LEU A 89 1.29 -8.61 10.02
N ALA A 90 0.80 -9.50 10.89
CA ALA A 90 -0.55 -9.39 11.41
C ALA A 90 -0.74 -8.11 12.24
N GLN A 91 0.23 -7.78 13.10
CA GLN A 91 0.22 -6.54 13.87
C GLN A 91 0.28 -5.30 12.96
N SER A 92 1.07 -5.33 11.88
CA SER A 92 1.11 -4.22 10.93
C SER A 92 -0.23 -3.97 10.24
N SER A 93 -1.03 -5.03 10.03
CA SER A 93 -2.40 -4.88 9.53
C SER A 93 -3.31 -4.17 10.52
N ILE A 94 -3.15 -4.42 11.83
CA ILE A 94 -3.93 -3.72 12.87
C ILE A 94 -3.58 -2.23 12.92
N VAL A 95 -2.30 -1.87 12.87
CA VAL A 95 -1.92 -0.44 12.85
C VAL A 95 -2.36 0.26 11.56
N THR A 96 -2.50 -0.48 10.46
CA THR A 96 -3.12 0.02 9.24
C THR A 96 -4.59 0.36 9.45
N LYS A 97 -5.33 -0.48 10.18
CA LYS A 97 -6.72 -0.20 10.59
C LYS A 97 -6.84 1.11 11.36
N ASP A 98 -5.85 1.43 12.17
CA ASP A 98 -5.77 2.64 12.98
C ASP A 98 -5.22 3.86 12.21
N GLY A 99 -5.00 3.75 10.91
CA GLY A 99 -4.63 4.85 10.03
C GLY A 99 -3.12 5.06 9.84
N ALA A 100 -2.27 4.15 10.29
CA ALA A 100 -0.81 4.31 10.19
C ALA A 100 -0.28 4.40 8.74
N LEU A 101 -1.05 3.95 7.74
CA LEU A 101 -0.67 4.01 6.33
C LEU A 101 -1.46 5.05 5.54
N PHE A 102 -2.15 5.96 6.22
CA PHE A 102 -2.86 7.05 5.57
C PHE A 102 -2.02 8.34 5.60
N ASP A 103 -1.84 8.93 4.44
CA ASP A 103 -1.24 10.26 4.25
C ASP A 103 -1.94 10.96 3.09
N ASP A 104 -2.34 12.21 3.28
CA ASP A 104 -2.98 13.07 2.29
C ASP A 104 -2.19 14.36 2.02
N SER A 105 -0.90 14.37 2.34
CA SER A 105 -0.01 15.52 2.13
C SER A 105 0.28 15.80 0.65
N HIS A 106 0.13 14.81 -0.21
CA HIS A 106 0.52 14.85 -1.62
C HIS A 106 2.00 15.23 -1.84
N ALA A 107 2.87 14.92 -0.87
CA ALA A 107 4.29 15.25 -0.96
C ALA A 107 4.96 14.58 -2.15
N MET A 108 4.60 13.32 -2.45
CA MET A 108 5.16 12.59 -3.59
C MET A 108 4.80 13.25 -4.93
N SER A 109 3.53 13.54 -5.18
CA SER A 109 3.10 14.18 -6.44
C SER A 109 3.68 15.57 -6.63
N LYS A 110 3.88 16.33 -5.54
CA LYS A 110 4.59 17.60 -5.58
C LYS A 110 6.06 17.45 -5.98
N LEU A 111 6.75 16.43 -5.46
CA LEU A 111 8.15 16.14 -5.81
C LEU A 111 8.31 15.72 -7.27
N ILE A 112 7.46 14.81 -7.75
CA ILE A 112 7.58 14.25 -9.10
C ILE A 112 6.91 15.11 -10.18
N GLY A 113 6.19 16.16 -9.81
CA GLY A 113 5.55 17.12 -10.74
C GLY A 113 4.36 16.52 -11.51
N ARG A 114 3.80 15.42 -11.06
CA ARG A 114 2.62 14.75 -11.63
C ARG A 114 1.85 13.99 -10.56
N LYS A 115 0.61 13.60 -10.85
CA LYS A 115 -0.13 12.68 -9.99
C LYS A 115 0.60 11.33 -9.88
N THR A 116 0.45 10.68 -8.72
CA THR A 116 0.91 9.31 -8.54
C THR A 116 0.07 8.35 -9.38
N THR A 117 0.65 7.20 -9.72
CA THR A 117 -0.02 6.18 -10.51
C THR A 117 -1.23 5.62 -9.76
N PRO A 118 -2.46 5.68 -10.32
CA PRO A 118 -3.64 5.15 -9.65
C PRO A 118 -3.54 3.64 -9.39
N MET A 119 -4.12 3.17 -8.30
CA MET A 119 -4.13 1.75 -7.92
C MET A 119 -4.67 0.86 -9.04
N LYS A 120 -5.74 1.27 -9.72
CA LYS A 120 -6.32 0.53 -10.85
C LYS A 120 -5.32 0.27 -11.99
N ASP A 121 -4.44 1.23 -12.28
CA ASP A 121 -3.48 1.12 -13.36
C ASP A 121 -2.32 0.20 -12.96
N VAL A 122 -1.93 0.20 -11.69
CA VAL A 122 -0.95 -0.75 -11.13
C VAL A 122 -1.48 -2.17 -11.19
N VAL A 123 -2.75 -2.39 -10.80
CA VAL A 123 -3.42 -3.69 -10.91
C VAL A 123 -3.48 -4.15 -12.37
N ALA A 124 -3.89 -3.27 -13.30
CA ALA A 124 -3.94 -3.59 -14.73
C ALA A 124 -2.56 -4.00 -15.29
N ALA A 125 -1.51 -3.30 -14.90
CA ALA A 125 -0.15 -3.63 -15.32
C ALA A 125 0.31 -4.99 -14.76
N ALA A 126 0.03 -5.26 -13.49
CA ALA A 126 0.41 -6.52 -12.83
C ALA A 126 -0.33 -7.75 -13.42
N LEU A 127 -1.55 -7.57 -13.94
CA LEU A 127 -2.33 -8.64 -14.56
C LEU A 127 -1.89 -8.97 -15.99
N LYS A 128 -1.15 -8.10 -16.64
CA LYS A 128 -0.61 -8.32 -17.99
C LYS A 128 0.68 -9.15 -18.01
N GLY A 129 1.30 -9.33 -16.85
CA GLY A 129 2.54 -10.10 -16.68
C GLY A 129 3.78 -9.25 -16.88
#